data_d44f13510f8618bdca416894605a1b48
#
_entry.id   d44f13510f8618bdca416894605a1b48
#
_cell.length_a   1.000
_cell.length_b   1.000
_cell.length_c   1.000
_cell.angle_alpha   90.00
_cell.angle_beta   90.00
_cell.angle_gamma   90.00
#
_symmetry.space_group_name_H-M   'P 1'
#
loop_
_entity.id
_entity.type
_entity.pdbx_description
1 polymer ?
#
loop_
_entity_poly.entity_id
_entity_poly.type
_entity_poly.pdbx_seq_one_letter_code
_entity_poly.pdbx_strand_id
1 'polypeptide(L)'
;MTKTHAVAVLAFEGMAPFELGVVVEVFGLSRPELEDLPWYELRVCAEQPGRDLRAVGGFTLRVEHGLDALDTADTVIVPGVAKAGAEVSPALVEALLQAHTRGARLVSVCSGAFALAATGLLEGRRATTHWRYARTLAERHPEIEVDPDVLYVDNGDVLTSAGSAAGIDLCLYLVRADHGAAVANAVARRFVVPPHREGGQAQFIEAAVGEIGPEDDGVTRSMNWALRHLHTPVSVPALARAARMSERSYLRHFTRRNGVSPMRWVIAQRVAASLPLLESGEGTVDEVSAAVGFDSTATYRHHFTRQMRTTPTAYRKTFTRVPTHP
;
A
#
# COMPACT_ATOMS: atom_id res chain seq x y z
N MET A 1 2.63 -18.83 -26.23
CA MET A 1 1.74 -18.65 -25.10
C MET A 1 2.55 -17.94 -24.01
N THR A 2 2.17 -16.76 -23.59
CA THR A 2 2.81 -16.07 -22.45
C THR A 2 2.58 -16.91 -21.19
N LYS A 3 3.64 -17.24 -20.46
CA LYS A 3 3.57 -17.99 -19.20
C LYS A 3 2.74 -17.17 -18.20
N THR A 4 1.75 -17.79 -17.57
CA THR A 4 0.97 -17.17 -16.48
C THR A 4 1.89 -16.95 -15.29
N HIS A 5 1.83 -15.76 -14.68
CA HIS A 5 2.64 -15.42 -13.51
C HIS A 5 2.09 -16.14 -12.27
N ALA A 6 2.90 -17.00 -11.68
CA ALA A 6 2.52 -17.79 -10.52
C ALA A 6 2.83 -17.05 -9.22
N VAL A 7 1.84 -16.96 -8.33
CA VAL A 7 1.94 -16.33 -7.02
C VAL A 7 1.70 -17.39 -5.94
N ALA A 8 2.62 -17.55 -5.00
CA ALA A 8 2.41 -18.35 -3.80
C ALA A 8 2.24 -17.43 -2.58
N VAL A 9 1.24 -17.67 -1.76
CA VAL A 9 1.03 -16.96 -0.50
C VAL A 9 1.00 -17.94 0.67
N LEU A 10 1.77 -17.62 1.72
CA LEU A 10 1.86 -18.45 2.92
C LEU A 10 0.68 -18.23 3.85
N ALA A 11 0.19 -19.31 4.46
CA ALA A 11 -0.79 -19.32 5.54
C ALA A 11 -0.16 -19.89 6.81
N PHE A 12 -0.46 -19.29 7.96
CA PHE A 12 0.14 -19.63 9.25
C PHE A 12 -0.93 -19.88 10.32
N GLU A 13 -0.58 -20.72 11.31
CA GLU A 13 -1.37 -20.87 12.52
C GLU A 13 -1.50 -19.52 13.26
N GLY A 14 -2.71 -19.14 13.64
CA GLY A 14 -2.99 -17.90 14.38
C GLY A 14 -2.89 -16.62 13.56
N MET A 15 -2.84 -16.69 12.23
CA MET A 15 -2.75 -15.50 11.37
C MET A 15 -3.97 -14.60 11.47
N ALA A 16 -3.76 -13.31 11.23
CA ALA A 16 -4.84 -12.37 10.94
C ALA A 16 -5.29 -12.57 9.48
N PRO A 17 -6.59 -12.88 9.23
CA PRO A 17 -7.04 -13.31 7.91
C PRO A 17 -7.07 -12.18 6.87
N PHE A 18 -7.07 -10.92 7.31
CA PHE A 18 -7.20 -9.76 6.41
C PHE A 18 -6.09 -9.71 5.37
N GLU A 19 -4.84 -9.93 5.78
CA GLU A 19 -3.69 -9.79 4.88
C GLU A 19 -3.62 -10.93 3.85
N LEU A 20 -3.95 -12.16 4.28
CA LEU A 20 -4.14 -13.27 3.34
C LEU A 20 -5.31 -12.98 2.40
N GLY A 21 -6.43 -12.48 2.93
CA GLY A 21 -7.61 -12.11 2.15
C GLY A 21 -7.31 -11.07 1.07
N VAL A 22 -6.50 -10.06 1.38
CA VAL A 22 -6.05 -9.05 0.40
C VAL A 22 -5.30 -9.71 -0.76
N VAL A 23 -4.36 -10.61 -0.47
CA VAL A 23 -3.59 -11.32 -1.51
C VAL A 23 -4.50 -12.20 -2.37
N VAL A 24 -5.40 -12.95 -1.73
CA VAL A 24 -6.37 -13.79 -2.43
C VAL A 24 -7.30 -12.96 -3.31
N GLU A 25 -7.80 -11.84 -2.81
CA GLU A 25 -8.67 -10.93 -3.55
C GLU A 25 -7.96 -10.30 -4.75
N VAL A 26 -6.69 -9.87 -4.59
CA VAL A 26 -5.93 -9.26 -5.69
C VAL A 26 -5.54 -10.29 -6.74
N PHE A 27 -4.92 -11.39 -6.35
CA PHE A 27 -4.25 -12.30 -7.29
C PHE A 27 -5.07 -13.54 -7.62
N GLY A 28 -6.00 -13.97 -6.74
CA GLY A 28 -6.74 -15.22 -6.89
C GLY A 28 -8.11 -15.10 -7.54
N LEU A 29 -8.73 -13.91 -7.52
CA LEU A 29 -10.05 -13.76 -8.11
C LEU A 29 -9.98 -13.69 -9.64
N SER A 30 -10.92 -14.37 -10.29
CA SER A 30 -11.17 -14.19 -11.72
C SER A 30 -11.53 -12.74 -12.04
N ARG A 31 -10.97 -12.23 -13.13
CA ARG A 31 -11.12 -10.85 -13.62
C ARG A 31 -11.74 -10.84 -15.02
N PRO A 32 -13.05 -11.11 -15.12
CA PRO A 32 -13.71 -11.11 -16.44
C PRO A 32 -13.63 -9.75 -17.13
N GLU A 33 -13.44 -8.66 -16.36
CA GLU A 33 -13.20 -7.33 -16.92
C GLU A 33 -11.84 -7.15 -17.59
N LEU A 34 -10.97 -8.19 -17.53
CA LEU A 34 -9.61 -8.24 -18.11
C LEU A 34 -9.46 -9.48 -19.01
N GLU A 35 -10.49 -9.83 -19.79
CA GLU A 35 -10.61 -11.08 -20.54
C GLU A 35 -9.42 -11.45 -21.43
N ASP A 36 -8.71 -10.48 -21.97
CA ASP A 36 -7.55 -10.69 -22.85
C ASP A 36 -6.21 -10.80 -22.10
N LEU A 37 -6.23 -10.70 -20.74
CA LEU A 37 -5.02 -10.71 -19.93
C LEU A 37 -4.88 -12.03 -19.18
N PRO A 38 -3.77 -12.79 -19.38
CA PRO A 38 -3.49 -13.94 -18.51
C PRO A 38 -3.29 -13.45 -17.08
N TRP A 39 -4.31 -13.71 -16.21
CA TRP A 39 -4.25 -13.31 -14.82
C TRP A 39 -3.32 -14.23 -14.03
N TYR A 40 -3.01 -13.86 -12.81
CA TYR A 40 -2.14 -14.64 -11.95
C TYR A 40 -2.73 -16.03 -11.63
N GLU A 41 -1.84 -17.00 -11.43
CA GLU A 41 -2.17 -18.29 -10.83
C GLU A 41 -1.77 -18.23 -9.36
N LEU A 42 -2.76 -18.14 -8.46
CA LEU A 42 -2.53 -18.05 -7.01
C LEU A 42 -2.59 -19.43 -6.37
N ARG A 43 -1.59 -19.73 -5.54
CA ARG A 43 -1.57 -20.89 -4.63
C ARG A 43 -1.42 -20.43 -3.20
N VAL A 44 -2.37 -20.82 -2.34
CA VAL A 44 -2.25 -20.66 -0.89
C VAL A 44 -1.55 -21.89 -0.34
N CYS A 45 -0.44 -21.72 0.36
CA CYS A 45 0.37 -22.82 0.85
C CYS A 45 0.71 -22.67 2.35
N ALA A 46 1.09 -23.76 2.98
CA ALA A 46 1.52 -23.80 4.38
C ALA A 46 2.63 -24.82 4.58
N GLU A 47 3.39 -24.71 5.67
CA GLU A 47 4.43 -25.69 6.01
C GLU A 47 3.89 -27.12 6.18
N GLN A 48 2.63 -27.24 6.60
CA GLN A 48 1.95 -28.53 6.78
C GLN A 48 0.63 -28.51 6.01
N PRO A 49 0.63 -28.92 4.74
CA PRO A 49 -0.58 -28.96 3.92
C PRO A 49 -1.59 -29.98 4.49
N GLY A 50 -2.88 -29.71 4.28
CA GLY A 50 -3.97 -30.55 4.78
C GLY A 50 -4.28 -30.43 6.28
N ARG A 51 -3.45 -29.73 7.04
CA ARG A 51 -3.70 -29.42 8.45
C ARG A 51 -4.66 -28.23 8.59
N ASP A 52 -5.49 -28.28 9.62
CA ASP A 52 -6.34 -27.15 10.01
C ASP A 52 -5.48 -26.07 10.69
N LEU A 53 -5.47 -24.86 10.12
CA LEU A 53 -4.81 -23.68 10.64
C LEU A 53 -5.89 -22.79 11.28
N ARG A 54 -5.79 -22.51 12.56
CA ARG A 54 -6.69 -21.57 13.23
C ARG A 54 -6.31 -20.13 12.85
N ALA A 55 -7.30 -19.34 12.49
CA ALA A 55 -7.16 -17.91 12.27
C ALA A 55 -7.72 -17.11 13.45
N VAL A 56 -7.28 -15.86 13.58
CA VAL A 56 -7.93 -14.89 14.47
C VAL A 56 -9.40 -14.75 14.07
N GLY A 57 -10.30 -14.74 15.05
CA GLY A 57 -11.75 -14.70 14.79
C GLY A 57 -12.46 -16.05 14.94
N GLY A 58 -11.70 -17.13 15.23
CA GLY A 58 -12.28 -18.42 15.64
C GLY A 58 -12.71 -19.33 14.50
N PHE A 59 -12.25 -19.09 13.28
CA PHE A 59 -12.45 -20.01 12.15
C PHE A 59 -11.15 -20.72 11.77
N THR A 60 -11.27 -21.74 10.93
CA THR A 60 -10.17 -22.59 10.49
C THR A 60 -10.01 -22.50 8.98
N LEU A 61 -8.77 -22.46 8.53
CA LEU A 61 -8.38 -22.57 7.13
C LEU A 61 -7.62 -23.88 6.93
N ARG A 62 -7.94 -24.63 5.87
CA ARG A 62 -7.17 -25.77 5.40
C ARG A 62 -6.68 -25.48 3.99
N VAL A 63 -5.38 -25.65 3.77
CA VAL A 63 -4.73 -25.43 2.46
C VAL A 63 -4.18 -26.75 1.94
N GLU A 64 -4.20 -26.91 0.63
CA GLU A 64 -3.81 -28.15 -0.05
C GLU A 64 -2.32 -28.18 -0.42
N HIS A 65 -1.71 -26.99 -0.61
CA HIS A 65 -0.33 -26.87 -1.07
C HIS A 65 0.64 -26.73 0.10
N GLY A 66 1.80 -27.40 -0.01
CA GLY A 66 2.94 -27.27 0.87
C GLY A 66 3.93 -26.20 0.43
N LEU A 67 5.13 -26.18 1.05
CA LEU A 67 6.21 -25.27 0.66
C LEU A 67 6.74 -25.54 -0.76
N ASP A 68 6.50 -26.72 -1.32
CA ASP A 68 6.78 -27.07 -2.71
C ASP A 68 6.06 -26.15 -3.73
N ALA A 69 4.97 -25.49 -3.33
CA ALA A 69 4.33 -24.46 -4.15
C ALA A 69 5.28 -23.27 -4.45
N LEU A 70 6.24 -23.02 -3.57
CA LEU A 70 7.24 -21.96 -3.76
C LEU A 70 8.21 -22.29 -4.91
N ASP A 71 8.39 -23.59 -5.25
CA ASP A 71 9.36 -24.04 -6.25
C ASP A 71 9.04 -23.58 -7.68
N THR A 72 7.81 -23.23 -7.95
CA THR A 72 7.34 -22.78 -9.26
C THR A 72 6.78 -21.36 -9.26
N ALA A 73 6.74 -20.70 -8.09
CA ALA A 73 6.24 -19.35 -7.96
C ALA A 73 7.20 -18.31 -8.56
N ASP A 74 6.66 -17.36 -9.29
CA ASP A 74 7.35 -16.17 -9.78
C ASP A 74 7.33 -15.05 -8.71
N THR A 75 6.34 -15.07 -7.81
CA THR A 75 6.26 -14.20 -6.62
C THR A 75 5.82 -15.02 -5.41
N VAL A 76 6.53 -14.84 -4.28
CA VAL A 76 6.18 -15.46 -3.00
C VAL A 76 5.79 -14.36 -2.02
N ILE A 77 4.61 -14.47 -1.39
CA ILE A 77 4.10 -13.47 -0.44
C ILE A 77 4.01 -14.09 0.95
N VAL A 78 4.67 -13.45 1.91
CA VAL A 78 4.63 -13.81 3.33
C VAL A 78 3.77 -12.77 4.06
N PRO A 79 2.51 -13.08 4.40
CA PRO A 79 1.65 -12.19 5.17
C PRO A 79 2.06 -12.15 6.65
N GLY A 80 1.33 -11.36 7.44
CA GLY A 80 1.60 -11.25 8.87
C GLY A 80 1.49 -12.57 9.62
N VAL A 81 2.50 -12.85 10.41
CA VAL A 81 2.56 -14.02 11.29
C VAL A 81 1.89 -13.71 12.63
N ALA A 82 1.34 -14.72 13.29
CA ALA A 82 0.63 -14.60 14.56
C ALA A 82 1.42 -13.92 15.67
N LYS A 83 2.71 -14.20 15.74
CA LYS A 83 3.62 -13.67 16.75
C LYS A 83 4.85 -13.06 16.06
N ALA A 84 4.82 -11.75 15.90
CA ALA A 84 5.95 -11.00 15.34
C ALA A 84 7.22 -11.30 16.13
N GLY A 85 8.29 -11.65 15.39
CA GLY A 85 9.58 -12.01 15.98
C GLY A 85 9.62 -13.40 16.62
N ALA A 86 8.64 -14.28 16.39
CA ALA A 86 8.82 -15.71 16.67
C ALA A 86 9.93 -16.28 15.77
N GLU A 87 10.52 -17.38 16.22
CA GLU A 87 11.49 -18.11 15.42
C GLU A 87 10.82 -18.61 14.14
N VAL A 88 11.48 -18.38 13.01
CA VAL A 88 11.03 -18.85 11.68
C VAL A 88 11.58 -20.25 11.48
N SER A 89 10.76 -21.17 10.99
CA SER A 89 11.23 -22.54 10.78
C SER A 89 12.36 -22.60 9.76
N PRO A 90 13.39 -23.44 9.98
CA PRO A 90 14.47 -23.61 9.00
C PRO A 90 13.96 -24.05 7.63
N ALA A 91 12.90 -24.86 7.57
CA ALA A 91 12.30 -25.31 6.34
C ALA A 91 11.71 -24.16 5.52
N LEU A 92 11.03 -23.19 6.18
CA LEU A 92 10.51 -22.01 5.52
C LEU A 92 11.63 -21.09 5.04
N VAL A 93 12.67 -20.88 5.86
CA VAL A 93 13.84 -20.06 5.48
C VAL A 93 14.51 -20.65 4.24
N GLU A 94 14.73 -21.96 4.22
CA GLU A 94 15.33 -22.66 3.08
C GLU A 94 14.47 -22.54 1.82
N ALA A 95 13.15 -22.76 1.91
CA ALA A 95 12.23 -22.65 0.79
C ALA A 95 12.19 -21.21 0.20
N LEU A 96 12.23 -20.17 1.06
CA LEU A 96 12.30 -18.78 0.62
C LEU A 96 13.62 -18.48 -0.10
N LEU A 97 14.75 -18.94 0.42
CA LEU A 97 16.06 -18.78 -0.20
C LEU A 97 16.15 -19.50 -1.56
N GLN A 98 15.61 -20.70 -1.66
CA GLN A 98 15.55 -21.45 -2.91
C GLN A 98 14.67 -20.74 -3.93
N ALA A 99 13.51 -20.22 -3.54
CA ALA A 99 12.63 -19.44 -4.41
C ALA A 99 13.35 -18.18 -4.91
N HIS A 100 14.01 -17.43 -4.04
CA HIS A 100 14.78 -16.24 -4.39
C HIS A 100 15.93 -16.57 -5.37
N THR A 101 16.68 -17.64 -5.11
CA THR A 101 17.79 -18.09 -5.97
C THR A 101 17.32 -18.43 -7.40
N ARG A 102 16.10 -18.90 -7.56
CA ARG A 102 15.46 -19.13 -8.88
C ARG A 102 14.96 -17.85 -9.55
N GLY A 103 15.06 -16.71 -8.88
CA GLY A 103 14.60 -15.40 -9.39
C GLY A 103 13.17 -15.05 -9.02
N ALA A 104 12.54 -15.76 -8.09
CA ALA A 104 11.24 -15.37 -7.58
C ALA A 104 11.35 -14.06 -6.75
N ARG A 105 10.39 -13.18 -6.94
CA ARG A 105 10.22 -11.97 -6.14
C ARG A 105 9.65 -12.33 -4.77
N LEU A 106 10.34 -11.94 -3.69
CA LEU A 106 9.87 -12.15 -2.33
C LEU A 106 9.17 -10.90 -1.81
N VAL A 107 8.02 -11.08 -1.22
CA VAL A 107 7.17 -9.99 -0.73
C VAL A 107 6.73 -10.28 0.70
N SER A 108 6.86 -9.32 1.60
CA SER A 108 6.27 -9.43 2.93
C SER A 108 5.22 -8.37 3.18
N VAL A 109 4.20 -8.77 3.94
CA VAL A 109 3.15 -7.88 4.43
C VAL A 109 3.21 -7.90 5.95
N CYS A 110 3.22 -6.71 6.60
CA CYS A 110 3.18 -6.59 8.06
C CYS A 110 4.36 -7.34 8.75
N SER A 111 4.05 -8.17 9.73
CA SER A 111 5.05 -8.98 10.45
C SER A 111 5.69 -10.10 9.62
N GLY A 112 5.23 -10.35 8.39
CA GLY A 112 5.92 -11.23 7.44
C GLY A 112 7.37 -10.81 7.16
N ALA A 113 7.71 -9.55 7.39
CA ALA A 113 9.08 -9.03 7.27
C ALA A 113 10.09 -9.79 8.16
N PHE A 114 9.67 -10.35 9.29
CA PHE A 114 10.54 -11.17 10.14
C PHE A 114 10.96 -12.47 9.45
N ALA A 115 10.10 -13.07 8.64
CA ALA A 115 10.47 -14.26 7.88
C ALA A 115 11.49 -13.91 6.78
N LEU A 116 11.35 -12.78 6.11
CA LEU A 116 12.35 -12.32 5.15
C LEU A 116 13.66 -11.89 5.83
N ALA A 117 13.60 -11.26 7.00
CA ALA A 117 14.79 -10.94 7.79
C ALA A 117 15.58 -12.19 8.20
N ALA A 118 14.88 -13.27 8.58
CA ALA A 118 15.52 -14.56 8.94
C ALA A 118 16.28 -15.22 7.78
N THR A 119 15.99 -14.85 6.52
CA THR A 119 16.76 -15.34 5.36
C THR A 119 18.09 -14.63 5.14
N GLY A 120 18.34 -13.48 5.81
CA GLY A 120 19.49 -12.62 5.56
C GLY A 120 19.37 -11.73 4.31
N LEU A 121 18.34 -11.90 3.49
CA LEU A 121 18.17 -11.16 2.22
C LEU A 121 17.92 -9.66 2.40
N LEU A 122 17.58 -9.22 3.61
CA LEU A 122 17.35 -7.81 3.94
C LEU A 122 18.58 -7.12 4.54
N GLU A 123 19.69 -7.82 4.79
CA GLU A 123 20.92 -7.26 5.35
C GLU A 123 21.48 -6.15 4.43
N GLY A 124 21.79 -5.01 5.02
CA GLY A 124 22.28 -3.81 4.31
C GLY A 124 21.23 -3.15 3.40
N ARG A 125 19.98 -3.58 3.47
CA ARG A 125 18.89 -3.03 2.66
C ARG A 125 17.87 -2.29 3.54
N ARG A 126 17.13 -1.36 2.92
CA ARG A 126 15.99 -0.70 3.54
C ARG A 126 14.79 -1.65 3.56
N ALA A 127 14.06 -1.68 4.68
CA ALA A 127 12.86 -2.49 4.81
C ALA A 127 11.81 -1.77 5.68
N THR A 128 10.56 -2.19 5.58
CA THR A 128 9.51 -1.74 6.49
C THR A 128 8.70 -2.93 7.00
N THR A 129 8.00 -2.70 8.07
CA THR A 129 7.00 -3.60 8.66
C THR A 129 5.92 -2.75 9.31
N HIS A 130 4.91 -3.38 9.91
CA HIS A 130 3.92 -2.63 10.67
C HIS A 130 4.60 -1.80 11.76
N TRP A 131 4.24 -0.52 11.90
CA TRP A 131 4.85 0.44 12.84
C TRP A 131 5.04 -0.13 14.25
N ARG A 132 4.06 -0.92 14.70
CA ARG A 132 4.09 -1.58 16.03
C ARG A 132 5.28 -2.51 16.20
N TYR A 133 5.80 -3.07 15.12
CA TYR A 133 6.88 -4.06 15.13
C TYR A 133 8.20 -3.53 14.58
N ALA A 134 8.22 -2.32 14.04
CA ALA A 134 9.41 -1.74 13.42
C ALA A 134 10.60 -1.68 14.38
N ARG A 135 10.38 -1.26 15.63
CA ARG A 135 11.41 -1.24 16.67
C ARG A 135 11.94 -2.65 16.96
N THR A 136 11.06 -3.63 17.11
CA THR A 136 11.46 -5.03 17.38
C THR A 136 12.25 -5.61 16.20
N LEU A 137 11.88 -5.29 14.97
CA LEU A 137 12.62 -5.72 13.78
C LEU A 137 14.03 -5.11 13.78
N ALA A 138 14.17 -3.81 14.01
CA ALA A 138 15.46 -3.12 14.08
C ALA A 138 16.36 -3.61 15.23
N GLU A 139 15.78 -3.91 16.39
CA GLU A 139 16.54 -4.45 17.54
C GLU A 139 17.05 -5.87 17.30
N ARG A 140 16.32 -6.70 16.54
CA ARG A 140 16.71 -8.10 16.26
C ARG A 140 17.61 -8.25 15.04
N HIS A 141 17.49 -7.34 14.10
CA HIS A 141 18.21 -7.34 12.83
C HIS A 141 18.83 -5.95 12.60
N PRO A 142 19.88 -5.60 13.38
CA PRO A 142 20.49 -4.27 13.34
C PRO A 142 21.15 -3.95 12.00
N GLU A 143 21.40 -4.95 11.17
CA GLU A 143 21.92 -4.82 9.80
C GLU A 143 20.87 -4.37 8.78
N ILE A 144 19.59 -4.34 9.17
CA ILE A 144 18.49 -3.90 8.29
C ILE A 144 18.18 -2.42 8.56
N GLU A 145 18.14 -1.58 7.52
CA GLU A 145 17.66 -0.21 7.64
C GLU A 145 16.12 -0.19 7.72
N VAL A 146 15.59 -0.32 8.93
CA VAL A 146 14.13 -0.34 9.14
C VAL A 146 13.56 1.07 9.10
N ASP A 147 12.67 1.33 8.13
CA ASP A 147 11.93 2.59 7.99
C ASP A 147 10.47 2.40 8.45
N PRO A 148 10.08 2.93 9.61
CA PRO A 148 8.73 2.81 10.13
C PRO A 148 7.72 3.75 9.45
N ASP A 149 8.19 4.74 8.69
CA ASP A 149 7.36 5.85 8.20
C ASP A 149 6.82 5.64 6.79
N VAL A 150 7.06 4.48 6.16
CA VAL A 150 6.67 4.22 4.78
C VAL A 150 5.65 3.09 4.67
N LEU A 151 4.81 3.11 3.62
CA LEU A 151 3.81 2.07 3.39
C LEU A 151 4.46 0.78 2.89
N TYR A 152 5.44 0.91 2.00
CA TYR A 152 6.22 -0.22 1.47
C TYR A 152 7.58 0.25 0.95
N VAL A 153 8.51 -0.69 0.91
CA VAL A 153 9.86 -0.54 0.34
C VAL A 153 10.01 -1.58 -0.77
N ASP A 154 10.54 -1.15 -1.91
CA ASP A 154 10.88 -1.99 -3.06
C ASP A 154 12.40 -1.98 -3.26
N ASN A 155 13.03 -3.14 -3.11
CA ASN A 155 14.44 -3.38 -3.43
C ASN A 155 14.61 -4.15 -4.75
N GLY A 156 13.55 -4.27 -5.58
CA GLY A 156 13.54 -4.99 -6.83
C GLY A 156 13.16 -6.47 -6.67
N ASP A 157 13.99 -7.25 -6.04
CA ASP A 157 13.82 -8.69 -5.79
C ASP A 157 13.10 -9.01 -4.47
N VAL A 158 13.20 -8.12 -3.48
CA VAL A 158 12.58 -8.25 -2.16
C VAL A 158 11.81 -6.99 -1.81
N LEU A 159 10.52 -7.14 -1.51
CA LEU A 159 9.64 -6.03 -1.14
C LEU A 159 9.06 -6.25 0.25
N THR A 160 8.90 -5.17 1.00
CA THR A 160 8.32 -5.21 2.35
C THR A 160 7.23 -4.16 2.50
N SER A 161 6.18 -4.45 3.25
CA SER A 161 5.05 -3.53 3.49
C SER A 161 4.67 -3.44 4.95
N ALA A 162 4.16 -2.28 5.33
CA ALA A 162 3.60 -2.00 6.65
C ALA A 162 2.40 -2.87 7.04
N GLY A 163 1.80 -3.56 6.08
CA GLY A 163 0.65 -4.41 6.35
C GLY A 163 -0.67 -3.66 6.50
N SER A 164 -1.71 -4.36 6.94
CA SER A 164 -3.07 -3.83 6.97
C SER A 164 -3.44 -3.19 5.63
N ALA A 165 -3.99 -1.97 5.61
CA ALA A 165 -4.35 -1.27 4.38
C ALA A 165 -3.15 -1.02 3.43
N ALA A 166 -1.92 -0.90 3.94
CA ALA A 166 -0.72 -0.78 3.12
C ALA A 166 -0.38 -2.06 2.34
N GLY A 167 -0.90 -3.23 2.78
CA GLY A 167 -0.84 -4.47 2.02
C GLY A 167 -1.59 -4.39 0.70
N ILE A 168 -2.74 -3.68 0.68
CA ILE A 168 -3.48 -3.41 -0.56
C ILE A 168 -2.62 -2.57 -1.52
N ASP A 169 -1.97 -1.53 -1.00
CA ASP A 169 -1.13 -0.65 -1.82
C ASP A 169 0.05 -1.41 -2.45
N LEU A 170 0.72 -2.27 -1.67
CA LEU A 170 1.79 -3.09 -2.19
C LEU A 170 1.28 -4.07 -3.25
N CYS A 171 0.15 -4.77 -3.02
CA CYS A 171 -0.43 -5.67 -4.02
C CYS A 171 -0.81 -4.92 -5.31
N LEU A 172 -1.42 -3.73 -5.20
CA LEU A 172 -1.72 -2.89 -6.38
C LEU A 172 -0.46 -2.37 -7.07
N TYR A 173 0.61 -2.08 -6.31
CA TYR A 173 1.91 -1.74 -6.87
C TYR A 173 2.49 -2.89 -7.70
N LEU A 174 2.41 -4.14 -7.20
CA LEU A 174 2.84 -5.33 -7.92
C LEU A 174 2.06 -5.51 -9.24
N VAL A 175 0.72 -5.42 -9.17
CA VAL A 175 -0.12 -5.48 -10.38
C VAL A 175 0.25 -4.38 -11.38
N ARG A 176 0.57 -3.18 -10.88
CA ARG A 176 1.01 -2.05 -11.73
C ARG A 176 2.35 -2.33 -12.39
N ALA A 177 3.30 -2.91 -11.66
CA ALA A 177 4.61 -3.28 -12.20
C ALA A 177 4.50 -4.38 -13.27
N ASP A 178 3.65 -5.37 -13.04
CA ASP A 178 3.51 -6.54 -13.89
C ASP A 178 2.61 -6.30 -15.12
N HIS A 179 1.51 -5.54 -14.96
CA HIS A 179 0.46 -5.38 -16.00
C HIS A 179 0.16 -3.91 -16.36
N GLY A 180 0.84 -2.97 -15.73
CA GLY A 180 0.67 -1.54 -16.00
C GLY A 180 -0.45 -0.86 -15.21
N ALA A 181 -0.50 0.48 -15.34
CA ALA A 181 -1.36 1.32 -14.53
C ALA A 181 -2.86 1.10 -14.78
N ALA A 182 -3.27 0.85 -16.01
CA ALA A 182 -4.68 0.66 -16.36
C ALA A 182 -5.27 -0.55 -15.65
N VAL A 183 -4.54 -1.67 -15.64
CA VAL A 183 -4.95 -2.91 -14.97
C VAL A 183 -4.99 -2.73 -13.45
N ALA A 184 -3.94 -2.15 -12.85
CA ALA A 184 -3.91 -1.87 -11.42
C ALA A 184 -5.08 -1.00 -10.95
N ASN A 185 -5.47 -0.01 -11.77
CA ASN A 185 -6.59 0.84 -11.46
C ASN A 185 -7.96 0.14 -11.61
N ALA A 186 -8.10 -0.80 -12.55
CA ALA A 186 -9.29 -1.64 -12.64
C ALA A 186 -9.45 -2.49 -11.36
N VAL A 187 -8.35 -3.08 -10.88
CA VAL A 187 -8.32 -3.84 -9.62
C VAL A 187 -8.66 -2.93 -8.43
N ALA A 188 -8.04 -1.75 -8.33
CA ALA A 188 -8.29 -0.80 -7.23
C ALA A 188 -9.76 -0.36 -7.15
N ARG A 189 -10.44 -0.16 -8.28
CA ARG A 189 -11.87 0.16 -8.31
C ARG A 189 -12.72 -0.93 -7.68
N ARG A 190 -12.38 -2.19 -7.89
CA ARG A 190 -13.09 -3.32 -7.27
C ARG A 190 -12.93 -3.35 -5.75
N PHE A 191 -11.77 -2.92 -5.26
CA PHE A 191 -11.51 -2.74 -3.82
C PHE A 191 -12.15 -1.48 -3.23
N VAL A 192 -12.71 -0.59 -4.07
CA VAL A 192 -13.24 0.72 -3.62
C VAL A 192 -12.15 1.54 -2.90
N VAL A 193 -10.91 1.44 -3.33
CA VAL A 193 -9.77 2.18 -2.78
C VAL A 193 -9.16 3.11 -3.83
N PRO A 194 -8.46 4.17 -3.42
CA PRO A 194 -7.69 5.00 -4.34
C PRO A 194 -6.71 4.13 -5.16
N PRO A 195 -6.59 4.37 -6.46
CA PRO A 195 -5.83 3.51 -7.37
C PRO A 195 -4.32 3.50 -7.11
N HIS A 196 -3.82 4.41 -6.31
CA HIS A 196 -2.40 4.47 -5.96
C HIS A 196 -2.14 5.30 -4.70
N ARG A 197 -1.40 4.69 -3.76
CA ARG A 197 -0.67 5.40 -2.71
C ARG A 197 0.82 5.11 -2.89
N GLU A 198 1.65 6.16 -2.81
CA GLU A 198 3.10 5.99 -2.90
C GLU A 198 3.62 5.23 -1.66
N GLY A 199 4.54 4.29 -1.87
CA GLY A 199 5.18 3.56 -0.78
C GLY A 199 5.81 4.46 0.30
N GLY A 200 6.33 5.61 -0.10
CA GLY A 200 6.89 6.62 0.79
C GLY A 200 5.85 7.48 1.54
N GLN A 201 4.54 7.19 1.46
CA GLN A 201 3.57 7.83 2.35
C GLN A 201 3.70 7.27 3.76
N ALA A 202 3.57 8.16 4.75
CA ALA A 202 3.63 7.77 6.15
C ALA A 202 2.54 6.75 6.51
N GLN A 203 2.93 5.73 7.25
CA GLN A 203 1.97 4.91 7.98
C GLN A 203 1.16 5.84 8.89
N PHE A 204 -0.14 5.56 9.09
CA PHE A 204 -0.86 6.18 10.20
C PHE A 204 -0.31 5.60 11.50
N ILE A 205 0.84 6.12 11.92
CA ILE A 205 1.38 5.82 13.24
C ILE A 205 0.46 6.55 14.21
N GLU A 206 -0.23 5.82 15.08
CA GLU A 206 -0.65 6.41 16.33
C GLU A 206 0.62 6.94 16.99
N ALA A 207 0.86 8.25 16.90
CA ALA A 207 1.60 8.92 17.95
C ALA A 207 0.93 8.40 19.23
N ALA A 208 1.70 7.71 20.07
CA ALA A 208 1.21 7.04 21.28
C ALA A 208 -0.01 7.79 21.80
N VAL A 209 -1.17 7.13 21.91
CA VAL A 209 -2.37 7.76 22.42
C VAL A 209 -2.07 8.19 23.86
N GLY A 210 -1.31 9.25 23.96
CA GLY A 210 -1.45 10.19 25.05
C GLY A 210 -2.85 10.71 24.85
N GLU A 211 -3.68 10.63 25.86
CA GLU A 211 -5.08 11.06 25.92
C GLU A 211 -5.41 12.07 24.85
N ILE A 212 -6.44 11.79 24.01
CA ILE A 212 -6.89 12.68 22.92
C ILE A 212 -7.13 14.05 23.54
N GLY A 213 -6.08 14.85 23.59
CA GLY A 213 -6.15 16.19 24.16
C GLY A 213 -6.94 17.12 23.23
N PRO A 214 -7.45 18.23 23.70
CA PRO A 214 -8.19 19.23 22.93
C PRO A 214 -7.47 19.68 21.65
N GLU A 215 -6.14 19.51 21.58
CA GLU A 215 -5.29 19.88 20.45
C GLU A 215 -5.46 18.93 19.25
N ASP A 216 -5.66 17.62 19.47
CA ASP A 216 -5.87 16.65 18.38
C ASP A 216 -7.23 16.85 17.70
N ASP A 217 -8.24 17.25 18.43
CA ASP A 217 -9.52 17.67 17.88
C ASP A 217 -9.39 18.91 16.97
N GLY A 218 -8.47 19.81 17.30
CA GLY A 218 -8.14 20.99 16.50
C GLY A 218 -7.58 20.62 15.11
N VAL A 219 -6.64 19.69 15.03
CA VAL A 219 -6.06 19.23 13.75
C VAL A 219 -7.14 18.58 12.89
N THR A 220 -7.97 17.71 13.46
CA THR A 220 -9.09 17.09 12.75
C THR A 220 -10.07 18.12 12.20
N ARG A 221 -10.43 19.15 13.00
CA ARG A 221 -11.27 20.26 12.54
C ARG A 221 -10.67 20.98 11.34
N SER A 222 -9.35 21.27 11.38
CA SER A 222 -8.66 21.95 10.28
C SER A 222 -8.61 21.11 9.00
N MET A 223 -8.42 19.80 9.12
CA MET A 223 -8.44 18.85 7.98
C MET A 223 -9.83 18.81 7.34
N ASN A 224 -10.89 18.67 8.16
CA ASN A 224 -12.27 18.69 7.68
C ASN A 224 -12.65 20.04 7.05
N TRP A 225 -12.14 21.14 7.61
CA TRP A 225 -12.30 22.46 7.00
C TRP A 225 -11.62 22.53 5.64
N ALA A 226 -10.35 22.09 5.55
CA ALA A 226 -9.60 22.09 4.29
C ALA A 226 -10.27 21.26 3.20
N LEU A 227 -10.78 20.06 3.51
CA LEU A 227 -11.49 19.21 2.54
C LEU A 227 -12.71 19.90 1.93
N ARG A 228 -13.44 20.71 2.72
CA ARG A 228 -14.57 21.50 2.20
C ARG A 228 -14.17 22.74 1.41
N HIS A 229 -12.90 23.14 1.49
CA HIS A 229 -12.38 24.39 0.90
C HIS A 229 -11.21 24.14 -0.07
N LEU A 230 -11.04 22.91 -0.60
CA LEU A 230 -9.93 22.60 -1.50
C LEU A 230 -9.88 23.50 -2.73
N HIS A 231 -11.05 23.91 -3.23
CA HIS A 231 -11.22 24.78 -4.38
C HIS A 231 -10.83 26.26 -4.14
N THR A 232 -10.57 26.64 -2.90
CA THR A 232 -10.18 28.00 -2.53
C THR A 232 -8.72 28.07 -2.07
N PRO A 233 -8.08 29.25 -1.98
CA PRO A 233 -6.75 29.38 -1.42
C PRO A 233 -6.69 28.89 0.03
N VAL A 234 -5.98 27.80 0.26
CA VAL A 234 -5.70 27.24 1.60
C VAL A 234 -4.29 27.62 2.01
N SER A 235 -4.15 28.18 3.21
CA SER A 235 -2.86 28.59 3.79
C SER A 235 -2.66 28.04 5.19
N VAL A 236 -1.41 27.94 5.63
CA VAL A 236 -1.09 27.51 7.00
C VAL A 236 -1.78 28.37 8.05
N PRO A 237 -1.81 29.73 7.93
CA PRO A 237 -2.57 30.56 8.86
C PRO A 237 -4.07 30.23 8.90
N ALA A 238 -4.69 29.93 7.75
CA ALA A 238 -6.11 29.57 7.69
C ALA A 238 -6.37 28.22 8.38
N LEU A 239 -5.52 27.23 8.17
CA LEU A 239 -5.58 25.92 8.82
C LEU A 239 -5.39 26.04 10.34
N ALA A 240 -4.40 26.82 10.79
CA ALA A 240 -4.15 27.06 12.20
C ALA A 240 -5.34 27.75 12.88
N ARG A 241 -5.98 28.74 12.23
CA ARG A 241 -7.22 29.34 12.72
C ARG A 241 -8.36 28.33 12.83
N ALA A 242 -8.54 27.48 11.82
CA ALA A 242 -9.55 26.41 11.84
C ALA A 242 -9.29 25.42 12.98
N ALA A 243 -8.03 25.17 13.30
CA ALA A 243 -7.61 24.34 14.43
C ALA A 243 -7.73 25.05 15.80
N ARG A 244 -7.90 26.37 15.84
CA ARG A 244 -7.80 27.24 17.03
C ARG A 244 -6.43 27.15 17.70
N MET A 245 -5.37 27.11 16.89
CA MET A 245 -3.97 27.00 17.35
C MET A 245 -3.12 28.15 16.77
N SER A 246 -1.97 28.44 17.41
CA SER A 246 -0.92 29.23 16.77
C SER A 246 -0.32 28.44 15.59
N GLU A 247 0.17 29.13 14.56
CA GLU A 247 0.77 28.48 13.38
C GLU A 247 1.91 27.52 13.77
N ARG A 248 2.78 27.93 14.72
CA ARG A 248 3.89 27.12 15.20
C ARG A 248 3.40 25.83 15.88
N SER A 249 2.40 25.92 16.75
CA SER A 249 1.80 24.75 17.40
C SER A 249 1.13 23.85 16.36
N TYR A 250 0.35 24.46 15.46
CA TYR A 250 -0.36 23.74 14.42
C TYR A 250 0.59 22.92 13.51
N LEU A 251 1.64 23.56 12.99
CA LEU A 251 2.65 22.87 12.16
C LEU A 251 3.28 21.68 12.87
N ARG A 252 3.65 21.86 14.14
CA ARG A 252 4.24 20.79 14.94
C ARG A 252 3.26 19.64 15.18
N HIS A 253 2.02 19.93 15.59
CA HIS A 253 1.00 18.90 15.87
C HIS A 253 0.54 18.20 14.60
N PHE A 254 0.30 18.96 13.53
CA PHE A 254 -0.10 18.41 12.25
C PHE A 254 0.97 17.46 11.69
N THR A 255 2.25 17.88 11.65
CA THR A 255 3.35 17.07 11.12
C THR A 255 3.60 15.84 11.99
N ARG A 256 3.56 15.98 13.32
CA ARG A 256 3.68 14.84 14.24
C ARG A 256 2.59 13.80 14.01
N ARG A 257 1.35 14.24 13.77
CA ARG A 257 0.20 13.34 13.57
C ARG A 257 0.15 12.71 12.19
N ASN A 258 0.45 13.48 11.14
CA ASN A 258 0.23 13.07 9.76
C ASN A 258 1.54 12.71 9.00
N GLY A 259 2.70 12.83 9.64
CA GLY A 259 4.00 12.54 9.02
C GLY A 259 4.41 13.49 7.89
N VAL A 260 3.53 14.42 7.50
CA VAL A 260 3.77 15.37 6.39
C VAL A 260 3.35 16.78 6.78
N SER A 261 3.89 17.79 6.08
CA SER A 261 3.47 19.18 6.33
C SER A 261 2.01 19.40 5.87
N PRO A 262 1.28 20.36 6.51
CA PRO A 262 -0.10 20.68 6.15
C PRO A 262 -0.30 20.97 4.66
N MET A 263 0.58 21.76 4.06
CA MET A 263 0.46 22.10 2.64
C MET A 263 0.72 20.92 1.71
N ARG A 264 1.65 20.03 2.07
CA ARG A 264 1.88 18.79 1.31
C ARG A 264 0.64 17.90 1.37
N TRP A 265 -0.01 17.82 2.52
CA TRP A 265 -1.28 17.10 2.68
C TRP A 265 -2.41 17.72 1.84
N VAL A 266 -2.58 19.05 1.87
CA VAL A 266 -3.59 19.76 1.07
C VAL A 266 -3.39 19.49 -0.43
N ILE A 267 -2.14 19.58 -0.91
CA ILE A 267 -1.80 19.29 -2.31
C ILE A 267 -2.19 17.84 -2.67
N ALA A 268 -1.91 16.88 -1.80
CA ALA A 268 -2.31 15.48 -2.04
C ALA A 268 -3.84 15.33 -2.14
N GLN A 269 -4.61 16.01 -1.27
CA GLN A 269 -6.08 15.99 -1.34
C GLN A 269 -6.61 16.65 -2.63
N ARG A 270 -5.98 17.73 -3.09
CA ARG A 270 -6.33 18.38 -4.37
C ARG A 270 -6.09 17.47 -5.58
N VAL A 271 -4.95 16.77 -5.60
CA VAL A 271 -4.66 15.78 -6.66
C VAL A 271 -5.69 14.65 -6.61
N ALA A 272 -6.00 14.11 -5.44
CA ALA A 272 -7.02 13.07 -5.30
C ALA A 272 -8.41 13.55 -5.78
N ALA A 273 -8.82 14.78 -5.42
CA ALA A 273 -10.08 15.38 -5.86
C ALA A 273 -10.14 15.62 -7.37
N SER A 274 -9.00 15.75 -8.05
CA SER A 274 -8.95 15.92 -9.51
C SER A 274 -9.22 14.64 -10.30
N LEU A 275 -9.04 13.46 -9.69
CA LEU A 275 -9.15 12.17 -10.40
C LEU A 275 -10.55 11.95 -10.97
N PRO A 276 -11.65 12.07 -10.19
CA PRO A 276 -13.00 11.90 -10.75
C PRO A 276 -13.32 12.91 -11.86
N LEU A 277 -12.80 14.15 -11.76
CA LEU A 277 -13.00 15.17 -12.78
C LEU A 277 -12.24 14.86 -14.09
N LEU A 278 -11.07 14.25 -13.99
CA LEU A 278 -10.35 13.75 -15.16
C LEU A 278 -11.05 12.54 -15.78
N GLU A 279 -11.60 11.66 -14.98
CA GLU A 279 -12.26 10.41 -15.38
C GLU A 279 -13.62 10.67 -16.04
N SER A 280 -14.34 11.73 -15.64
CA SER A 280 -15.58 12.15 -16.31
C SER A 280 -15.33 12.56 -17.77
N GLY A 281 -14.11 12.96 -18.10
CA GLY A 281 -13.77 13.48 -19.43
C GLY A 281 -14.23 14.91 -19.70
N GLU A 282 -14.97 15.51 -18.76
CA GLU A 282 -15.48 16.86 -18.88
C GLU A 282 -14.41 17.93 -18.58
N GLY A 283 -14.50 19.06 -19.29
CA GLY A 283 -13.59 20.18 -19.11
C GLY A 283 -12.16 19.93 -19.58
N THR A 284 -11.34 20.94 -19.56
CA THR A 284 -9.90 20.89 -19.87
C THR A 284 -9.08 20.53 -18.62
N VAL A 285 -7.81 20.15 -18.78
CA VAL A 285 -6.89 19.95 -17.65
C VAL A 285 -6.72 21.23 -16.84
N ASP A 286 -6.81 22.38 -17.50
CA ASP A 286 -6.68 23.70 -16.87
C ASP A 286 -7.92 24.00 -15.98
N GLU A 287 -9.11 23.69 -16.46
CA GLU A 287 -10.36 23.82 -15.69
C GLU A 287 -10.37 22.86 -14.49
N VAL A 288 -9.93 21.62 -14.67
CA VAL A 288 -9.80 20.66 -13.55
C VAL A 288 -8.79 21.17 -12.52
N SER A 289 -7.64 21.69 -12.96
CA SER A 289 -6.64 22.30 -12.08
C SER A 289 -7.22 23.42 -11.22
N ALA A 290 -7.97 24.34 -11.86
CA ALA A 290 -8.63 25.44 -11.17
C ALA A 290 -9.73 24.95 -10.22
N ALA A 291 -10.56 24.00 -10.65
CA ALA A 291 -11.67 23.45 -9.86
C ALA A 291 -11.20 22.82 -8.54
N VAL A 292 -10.00 22.23 -8.51
CA VAL A 292 -9.43 21.67 -7.29
C VAL A 292 -8.50 22.63 -6.54
N GLY A 293 -8.42 23.90 -6.97
CA GLY A 293 -7.79 24.98 -6.22
C GLY A 293 -6.29 25.16 -6.45
N PHE A 294 -5.72 24.70 -7.56
CA PHE A 294 -4.36 25.06 -7.93
C PHE A 294 -4.33 26.44 -8.61
N ASP A 295 -3.38 27.27 -8.19
CA ASP A 295 -3.19 28.62 -8.75
C ASP A 295 -2.61 28.58 -10.18
N SER A 296 -1.98 27.48 -10.57
CA SER A 296 -1.49 27.29 -11.94
C SER A 296 -1.53 25.81 -12.35
N THR A 297 -1.85 25.58 -13.61
CA THR A 297 -1.82 24.24 -14.21
C THR A 297 -0.43 23.63 -14.24
N ALA A 298 0.62 24.44 -14.30
CA ALA A 298 2.00 23.94 -14.23
C ALA A 298 2.31 23.32 -12.87
N THR A 299 1.90 23.98 -11.78
CA THR A 299 2.02 23.46 -10.42
C THR A 299 1.18 22.19 -10.24
N TYR A 300 -0.04 22.18 -10.76
CA TYR A 300 -0.90 21.00 -10.76
C TYR A 300 -0.24 19.82 -11.48
N ARG A 301 0.21 20.01 -12.73
CA ARG A 301 0.88 18.97 -13.52
C ARG A 301 2.12 18.40 -12.81
N HIS A 302 2.92 19.27 -12.19
CA HIS A 302 4.09 18.86 -11.43
C HIS A 302 3.70 17.93 -10.27
N HIS A 303 2.76 18.35 -9.42
CA HIS A 303 2.33 17.55 -8.27
C HIS A 303 1.57 16.30 -8.68
N PHE A 304 0.71 16.39 -9.69
CA PHE A 304 -0.02 15.25 -10.24
C PHE A 304 0.96 14.18 -10.76
N THR A 305 1.91 14.60 -11.63
CA THR A 305 2.88 13.66 -12.21
C THR A 305 3.76 13.03 -11.14
N ARG A 306 4.15 13.80 -10.12
CA ARG A 306 4.93 13.27 -9.00
C ARG A 306 4.16 12.21 -8.20
N GLN A 307 2.86 12.42 -7.95
CA GLN A 307 2.03 11.51 -7.17
C GLN A 307 1.51 10.32 -7.98
N MET A 308 1.08 10.58 -9.22
CA MET A 308 0.41 9.59 -10.06
C MET A 308 1.35 8.88 -11.05
N ARG A 309 2.63 9.30 -11.11
CA ARG A 309 3.64 8.79 -12.06
C ARG A 309 3.22 8.83 -13.53
N THR A 310 2.20 9.63 -13.83
CA THR A 310 1.69 9.90 -15.19
C THR A 310 1.19 11.34 -15.29
N THR A 311 1.05 11.88 -16.49
CA THR A 311 0.51 13.23 -16.66
C THR A 311 -1.01 13.24 -16.54
N PRO A 312 -1.65 14.36 -16.13
CA PRO A 312 -3.12 14.46 -16.10
C PRO A 312 -3.78 14.13 -17.45
N THR A 313 -3.15 14.53 -18.56
CA THR A 313 -3.65 14.24 -19.91
C THR A 313 -3.57 12.75 -20.24
N ALA A 314 -2.45 12.09 -19.92
CA ALA A 314 -2.31 10.65 -20.11
C ALA A 314 -3.26 9.87 -19.20
N TYR A 315 -3.40 10.29 -17.94
CA TYR A 315 -4.37 9.73 -17.00
C TYR A 315 -5.80 9.82 -17.57
N ARG A 316 -6.23 10.99 -18.00
CA ARG A 316 -7.55 11.19 -18.64
C ARG A 316 -7.75 10.23 -19.81
N LYS A 317 -6.80 10.21 -20.77
CA LYS A 317 -6.90 9.34 -21.95
C LYS A 317 -7.08 7.86 -21.58
N THR A 318 -6.50 7.42 -20.49
CA THR A 318 -6.62 6.05 -20.01
C THR A 318 -7.97 5.74 -19.35
N PHE A 319 -8.64 6.76 -18.76
CA PHE A 319 -9.82 6.57 -17.91
C PHE A 319 -11.12 7.17 -18.45
N THR A 320 -11.07 8.03 -19.46
CA THR A 320 -12.30 8.50 -20.11
C THR A 320 -12.98 7.31 -20.76
N ARG A 321 -14.19 6.96 -20.33
CA ARG A 321 -15.02 5.95 -20.98
C ARG A 321 -15.23 6.41 -22.45
N VAL A 322 -14.78 5.60 -23.39
CA VAL A 322 -15.30 5.70 -24.78
C VAL A 322 -16.79 5.34 -24.68
N PRO A 323 -17.72 6.22 -25.09
CA PRO A 323 -19.11 5.82 -25.17
C PRO A 323 -19.20 4.66 -26.14
N THR A 324 -19.55 3.47 -25.65
CA THR A 324 -20.04 2.41 -26.52
C THR A 324 -21.32 2.94 -27.17
N HIS A 325 -21.24 3.33 -28.42
CA HIS A 325 -22.44 3.57 -29.23
C HIS A 325 -23.28 2.29 -29.32
N PRO A 326 -24.60 2.40 -29.24
CA PRO A 326 -25.54 1.28 -29.30
C PRO A 326 -25.48 0.55 -30.62
#